data_78e73b43792d5634bb3d6530719eb01f
#
_entry.id   78e73b43792d5634bb3d6530719eb01f
#
_cell.length_a   1.000
_cell.length_b   1.000
_cell.length_c   1.000
_cell.angle_alpha   90.00
_cell.angle_beta   90.00
_cell.angle_gamma   90.00
#
_symmetry.space_group_name_H-M   'P 1'
#
loop_
_entity.id
_entity.type
_entity.pdbx_description
1 polymer ?
#
loop_
_entity_poly.entity_id
_entity_poly.type
_entity_poly.pdbx_seq_one_letter_code
_entity_poly.pdbx_strand_id
1 'polypeptide(L)'
;MSSQPRRLHTITWGCQMNVYDSGRMADVLAPLGYGPTERPDDADMVILNTCHIREHAAEKLFSELGRLRRLKETRAERGERMILAVAGCVAQAEGAEILARAPYVDVVLGPQTYHRLPEMVARATRAGGGVIETDFHTEAKFDALPEAVPGSTGVSAFLTIQEGCDKFCSFCVVPYTRGAEVSRPAAAILAEARRLVADGAREITLLGQNVNAWHGAGADGAPSSLGALMRLLADSLPGLARLRYTTSHPRDVDAALIEAHRDVPALMPFLHLPVQSGSDRVLRAMNRGHTADDYRRLIDRLRAVRPDLALSSDFIVGHPGETEADFRATLALVQDVGFAQAYSFKYSPRPGTPAASAPHQAAEAEKDARLHALQAVLSGQQAAFNAATAGLVVPVLFTGPGRRPGQLAGRSPWGQPVHAIGDAALIGSVVPVKIVESHTNSLTGCMTLEPKERACA
;
A
#
# COMPACT_ATOMS: atom_id res chain seq x y z
N MET A 1 35.12 22.38 -4.73
CA MET A 1 35.36 20.94 -5.01
C MET A 1 33.99 20.33 -5.28
N SER A 2 33.65 20.01 -6.51
CA SER A 2 32.36 19.34 -6.86
C SER A 2 32.45 17.91 -6.34
N SER A 3 31.77 17.65 -5.23
CA SER A 3 31.59 16.26 -4.76
C SER A 3 30.82 15.50 -5.83
N GLN A 4 31.30 14.34 -6.24
CA GLN A 4 30.53 13.46 -7.13
C GLN A 4 29.15 13.20 -6.48
N PRO A 5 28.06 13.15 -7.27
CA PRO A 5 26.73 12.86 -6.75
C PRO A 5 26.75 11.49 -6.07
N ARG A 6 26.24 11.43 -4.85
CA ARG A 6 26.09 10.19 -4.09
C ARG A 6 24.95 9.37 -4.65
N ARG A 7 25.04 8.05 -4.56
CA ARG A 7 24.05 7.11 -5.10
C ARG A 7 23.28 6.42 -3.99
N LEU A 8 21.95 6.47 -4.07
CA LEU A 8 21.03 5.82 -3.15
C LEU A 8 20.36 4.63 -3.85
N HIS A 9 20.50 3.44 -3.27
CA HIS A 9 19.69 2.27 -3.64
C HIS A 9 18.68 1.96 -2.56
N THR A 10 17.39 1.83 -2.93
CA THR A 10 16.33 1.52 -1.98
C THR A 10 15.66 0.19 -2.33
N ILE A 11 15.69 -0.75 -1.40
CA ILE A 11 15.01 -2.04 -1.51
C ILE A 11 13.76 -1.96 -0.64
N THR A 12 12.59 -2.02 -1.26
CA THR A 12 11.31 -1.90 -0.57
C THR A 12 10.55 -3.22 -0.60
N TRP A 13 10.22 -3.75 0.57
CA TRP A 13 9.33 -4.90 0.71
C TRP A 13 8.17 -4.56 1.65
N GLY A 14 6.96 -4.87 1.22
CA GLY A 14 5.82 -4.68 2.09
C GLY A 14 4.58 -4.15 1.37
N CYS A 15 3.95 -3.15 1.98
CA CYS A 15 2.72 -2.53 1.49
C CYS A 15 3.01 -1.22 0.75
N GLN A 16 1.95 -0.61 0.21
CA GLN A 16 2.02 0.68 -0.49
C GLN A 16 2.57 1.81 0.40
N MET A 17 2.30 1.77 1.72
CA MET A 17 2.89 2.72 2.66
C MET A 17 4.42 2.65 2.67
N ASN A 18 5.01 1.45 2.60
CA ASN A 18 6.47 1.34 2.50
C ASN A 18 6.99 1.92 1.18
N VAL A 19 6.24 1.80 0.08
CA VAL A 19 6.61 2.42 -1.20
C VAL A 19 6.60 3.94 -1.07
N TYR A 20 5.55 4.52 -0.50
CA TYR A 20 5.49 5.96 -0.21
C TYR A 20 6.63 6.40 0.71
N ASP A 21 6.85 5.70 1.83
CA ASP A 21 7.92 6.03 2.78
C ASP A 21 9.31 6.00 2.10
N SER A 22 9.54 5.03 1.20
CA SER A 22 10.81 4.93 0.44
C SER A 22 11.04 6.14 -0.47
N GLY A 23 9.99 6.61 -1.15
CA GLY A 23 10.04 7.84 -1.94
C GLY A 23 10.39 9.05 -1.07
N ARG A 24 9.70 9.18 0.08
CA ARG A 24 9.94 10.30 1.02
C ARG A 24 11.34 10.26 1.65
N MET A 25 11.88 9.06 1.93
CA MET A 25 13.29 8.92 2.37
C MET A 25 14.27 9.39 1.29
N ALA A 26 14.00 9.12 0.02
CA ALA A 26 14.81 9.63 -1.08
C ALA A 26 14.73 11.16 -1.16
N ASP A 27 13.53 11.76 -0.99
CA ASP A 27 13.33 13.21 -0.99
C ASP A 27 14.15 13.92 0.13
N VAL A 28 14.18 13.37 1.36
CA VAL A 28 14.94 13.97 2.46
C VAL A 28 16.45 13.81 2.30
N LEU A 29 16.92 12.85 1.50
CA LEU A 29 18.33 12.64 1.20
C LEU A 29 18.81 13.41 -0.04
N ALA A 30 17.92 13.84 -0.92
CA ALA A 30 18.27 14.56 -2.14
C ALA A 30 19.07 15.86 -1.88
N PRO A 31 18.75 16.70 -0.86
CA PRO A 31 19.55 17.88 -0.51
C PRO A 31 20.99 17.56 -0.08
N LEU A 32 21.25 16.32 0.35
CA LEU A 32 22.58 15.83 0.69
C LEU A 32 23.37 15.31 -0.54
N GLY A 33 22.78 15.45 -1.74
CA GLY A 33 23.38 15.03 -3.01
C GLY A 33 23.17 13.56 -3.35
N TYR A 34 22.25 12.85 -2.67
CA TYR A 34 21.89 11.48 -3.03
C TYR A 34 20.92 11.45 -4.20
N GLY A 35 21.29 10.75 -5.28
CA GLY A 35 20.42 10.41 -6.40
C GLY A 35 20.15 8.92 -6.48
N PRO A 36 19.06 8.48 -7.13
CA PRO A 36 18.68 7.07 -7.20
C PRO A 36 19.66 6.25 -8.05
N THR A 37 19.84 4.97 -7.67
CA THR A 37 20.51 3.96 -8.51
C THR A 37 19.77 2.63 -8.43
N GLU A 38 19.73 1.90 -9.55
CA GLU A 38 19.09 0.59 -9.61
C GLU A 38 19.95 -0.53 -9.02
N ARG A 39 21.26 -0.32 -8.94
CA ARG A 39 22.22 -1.35 -8.53
C ARG A 39 22.79 -1.05 -7.14
N PRO A 40 22.71 -1.99 -6.20
CA PRO A 40 23.33 -1.82 -4.88
C PRO A 40 24.85 -1.75 -4.94
N ASP A 41 25.48 -2.36 -5.96
CA ASP A 41 26.94 -2.33 -6.17
C ASP A 41 27.47 -0.91 -6.39
N ASP A 42 26.65 -0.05 -6.97
CA ASP A 42 27.01 1.34 -7.28
C ASP A 42 26.60 2.32 -6.18
N ALA A 43 25.93 1.85 -5.12
CA ALA A 43 25.32 2.71 -4.12
C ALA A 43 26.27 3.12 -3.01
N ASP A 44 26.27 4.41 -2.66
CA ASP A 44 26.95 4.94 -1.46
C ASP A 44 26.11 4.77 -0.21
N MET A 45 24.80 4.57 -0.39
CA MET A 45 23.85 4.21 0.65
C MET A 45 22.82 3.22 0.13
N VAL A 46 22.54 2.17 0.94
CA VAL A 46 21.43 1.24 0.69
C VAL A 46 20.45 1.31 1.84
N ILE A 47 19.17 1.48 1.52
CA ILE A 47 18.05 1.44 2.48
C ILE A 47 17.23 0.19 2.23
N LEU A 48 17.08 -0.66 3.26
CA LEU A 48 16.14 -1.77 3.29
C LEU A 48 14.88 -1.30 4.04
N ASN A 49 13.79 -1.01 3.31
CA ASN A 49 12.52 -0.61 3.90
C ASN A 49 11.55 -1.79 3.91
N THR A 50 11.18 -2.25 5.11
CA THR A 50 10.44 -3.50 5.25
C THR A 50 9.24 -3.40 6.16
N CYS A 51 8.21 -4.20 5.82
CA CYS A 51 6.96 -4.34 6.55
C CYS A 51 7.04 -5.49 7.57
N HIS A 52 6.38 -5.35 8.71
CA HIS A 52 6.31 -6.39 9.75
C HIS A 52 5.04 -7.28 9.65
N ILE A 53 4.16 -7.02 8.69
CA ILE A 53 2.89 -7.77 8.55
C ILE A 53 3.11 -9.16 7.91
N ARG A 54 4.12 -9.31 7.04
CA ARG A 54 4.38 -10.57 6.33
C ARG A 54 5.23 -11.50 7.18
N GLU A 55 4.88 -12.79 7.22
CA GLU A 55 5.52 -13.82 8.03
C GLU A 55 7.00 -13.87 7.70
N HIS A 56 7.59 -14.02 6.79
CA HIS A 56 9.05 -14.13 6.57
C HIS A 56 9.75 -12.79 6.30
N ALA A 57 9.18 -11.66 6.72
CA ALA A 57 9.79 -10.35 6.44
C ALA A 57 11.14 -10.15 7.13
N ALA A 58 11.25 -10.56 8.39
CA ALA A 58 12.51 -10.50 9.15
C ALA A 58 13.57 -11.44 8.58
N GLU A 59 13.22 -12.69 8.26
CA GLU A 59 14.15 -13.66 7.66
C GLU A 59 14.71 -13.15 6.31
N LYS A 60 13.82 -12.62 5.47
CA LYS A 60 14.22 -12.02 4.21
C LYS A 60 15.15 -10.83 4.41
N LEU A 61 14.87 -9.99 5.42
CA LEU A 61 15.73 -8.87 5.80
C LEU A 61 17.14 -9.35 6.14
N PHE A 62 17.27 -10.31 7.05
CA PHE A 62 18.60 -10.81 7.48
C PHE A 62 19.34 -11.53 6.35
N SER A 63 18.65 -12.24 5.47
CA SER A 63 19.25 -12.85 4.28
C SER A 63 19.86 -11.78 3.35
N GLU A 64 19.12 -10.70 3.09
CA GLU A 64 19.60 -9.60 2.24
C GLU A 64 20.72 -8.79 2.92
N LEU A 65 20.62 -8.56 4.24
CA LEU A 65 21.70 -7.93 5.01
C LEU A 65 23.00 -8.72 4.90
N GLY A 66 22.94 -10.07 4.94
CA GLY A 66 24.13 -10.91 4.74
C GLY A 66 24.77 -10.76 3.35
N ARG A 67 23.97 -10.53 2.30
CA ARG A 67 24.46 -10.22 0.93
C ARG A 67 25.11 -8.85 0.88
N LEU A 68 24.46 -7.84 1.44
CA LEU A 68 24.93 -6.45 1.45
C LEU A 68 26.16 -6.25 2.33
N ARG A 69 26.31 -7.06 3.39
CA ARG A 69 27.54 -7.07 4.21
C ARG A 69 28.76 -7.33 3.34
N ARG A 70 28.75 -8.39 2.53
CA ARG A 70 29.89 -8.73 1.64
C ARG A 70 30.20 -7.61 0.68
N LEU A 71 29.17 -6.96 0.13
CA LEU A 71 29.34 -5.81 -0.74
C LEU A 71 29.99 -4.64 -0.01
N LYS A 72 29.54 -4.32 1.19
CA LYS A 72 30.10 -3.25 2.05
C LYS A 72 31.57 -3.52 2.39
N GLU A 73 31.93 -4.76 2.73
CA GLU A 73 33.30 -5.19 3.00
C GLU A 73 34.19 -5.04 1.76
N THR A 74 33.74 -5.50 0.59
CA THR A 74 34.49 -5.36 -0.67
C THR A 74 34.72 -3.89 -1.07
N ARG A 75 33.76 -3.01 -0.83
CA ARG A 75 33.92 -1.56 -1.05
C ARG A 75 34.91 -0.94 -0.08
N ALA A 76 34.85 -1.35 1.19
CA ALA A 76 35.79 -0.86 2.20
C ALA A 76 37.24 -1.21 1.87
N GLU A 77 37.53 -2.40 1.29
CA GLU A 77 38.86 -2.79 0.79
C GLU A 77 39.38 -1.85 -0.30
N ARG A 78 38.47 -1.17 -1.04
CA ARG A 78 38.81 -0.17 -2.06
C ARG A 78 38.87 1.26 -1.52
N GLY A 79 38.71 1.43 -0.19
CA GLY A 79 38.63 2.75 0.43
C GLY A 79 37.31 3.49 0.21
N GLU A 80 36.29 2.80 -0.30
CA GLU A 80 34.96 3.34 -0.54
C GLU A 80 34.05 3.09 0.65
N ARG A 81 33.26 4.07 1.03
CA ARG A 81 32.30 3.94 2.12
C ARG A 81 30.89 3.65 1.57
N MET A 82 30.21 2.68 2.20
CA MET A 82 28.80 2.39 1.95
C MET A 82 28.04 2.45 3.28
N ILE A 83 26.95 3.22 3.32
CA ILE A 83 26.02 3.29 4.45
C ILE A 83 24.91 2.27 4.24
N LEU A 84 24.67 1.43 5.25
CA LEU A 84 23.59 0.45 5.23
C LEU A 84 22.54 0.82 6.27
N ALA A 85 21.32 1.11 5.82
CA ALA A 85 20.18 1.48 6.66
C ALA A 85 19.06 0.45 6.60
N VAL A 86 18.42 0.18 7.73
CA VAL A 86 17.19 -0.61 7.84
C VAL A 86 16.07 0.30 8.31
N ALA A 87 14.97 0.30 7.57
CA ALA A 87 13.83 1.18 7.79
C ALA A 87 12.50 0.41 7.85
N GLY A 88 11.45 1.07 8.32
CA GLY A 88 10.09 0.58 8.27
C GLY A 88 9.64 -0.18 9.52
N CYS A 89 8.52 -0.93 9.40
CA CYS A 89 7.88 -1.54 10.57
C CYS A 89 8.72 -2.64 11.24
N VAL A 90 9.60 -3.35 10.52
CA VAL A 90 10.52 -4.32 11.14
C VAL A 90 11.59 -3.57 11.93
N ALA A 91 12.13 -2.48 11.41
CA ALA A 91 13.08 -1.64 12.14
C ALA A 91 12.47 -1.08 13.43
N GLN A 92 11.20 -0.67 13.38
CA GLN A 92 10.45 -0.21 14.56
C GLN A 92 10.29 -1.32 15.62
N ALA A 93 9.98 -2.54 15.19
CA ALA A 93 9.68 -3.65 16.09
C ALA A 93 10.95 -4.31 16.69
N GLU A 94 12.03 -4.37 15.91
CA GLU A 94 13.22 -5.17 16.20
C GLU A 94 14.51 -4.33 16.27
N GLY A 95 14.42 -3.01 16.41
CA GLY A 95 15.54 -2.08 16.25
C GLY A 95 16.87 -2.51 16.89
N ALA A 96 16.88 -2.78 18.19
CA ALA A 96 18.08 -3.20 18.90
C ALA A 96 18.56 -4.60 18.47
N GLU A 97 17.63 -5.53 18.20
CA GLU A 97 17.94 -6.89 17.75
C GLU A 97 18.62 -6.88 16.36
N ILE A 98 18.20 -5.95 15.47
CA ILE A 98 18.83 -5.81 14.16
C ILE A 98 20.33 -5.49 14.32
N LEU A 99 20.71 -4.52 15.17
CA LEU A 99 22.12 -4.19 15.38
C LEU A 99 22.88 -5.31 16.11
N ALA A 100 22.24 -6.00 17.03
CA ALA A 100 22.87 -7.13 17.74
C ALA A 100 23.23 -8.27 16.76
N ARG A 101 22.35 -8.59 15.81
CA ARG A 101 22.58 -9.64 14.80
C ARG A 101 23.36 -9.18 13.58
N ALA A 102 23.28 -7.89 13.24
CA ALA A 102 23.92 -7.29 12.08
C ALA A 102 24.66 -6.00 12.46
N PRO A 103 25.78 -6.07 13.22
CA PRO A 103 26.49 -4.89 13.73
C PRO A 103 27.14 -4.02 12.63
N TYR A 104 27.14 -4.48 11.39
CA TYR A 104 27.58 -3.76 10.21
C TYR A 104 26.50 -2.84 9.61
N VAL A 105 25.26 -2.83 10.15
CA VAL A 105 24.22 -1.86 9.81
C VAL A 105 24.55 -0.54 10.49
N ASP A 106 24.50 0.56 9.73
CA ASP A 106 24.87 1.89 10.22
C ASP A 106 23.69 2.64 10.85
N VAL A 107 22.48 2.44 10.31
CA VAL A 107 21.26 3.16 10.74
C VAL A 107 20.08 2.21 10.80
N VAL A 108 19.33 2.26 11.90
CA VAL A 108 18.02 1.59 12.05
C VAL A 108 17.00 2.64 12.43
N LEU A 109 15.92 2.75 11.62
CA LEU A 109 14.92 3.79 11.80
C LEU A 109 13.49 3.30 11.65
N GLY A 110 12.62 3.78 12.53
CA GLY A 110 11.19 3.55 12.46
C GLY A 110 10.50 4.39 11.37
N PRO A 111 9.24 4.05 11.02
CA PRO A 111 8.50 4.79 10.00
C PRO A 111 8.13 6.21 10.41
N GLN A 112 8.21 6.54 11.71
CA GLN A 112 7.91 7.87 12.22
C GLN A 112 9.10 8.83 12.21
N THR A 113 10.32 8.33 11.97
CA THR A 113 11.57 9.09 12.16
C THR A 113 12.34 9.36 10.87
N TYR A 114 11.85 8.94 9.70
CA TYR A 114 12.61 9.06 8.45
C TYR A 114 12.87 10.53 8.01
N HIS A 115 12.10 11.51 8.48
CA HIS A 115 12.40 12.91 8.27
C HIS A 115 13.74 13.34 8.89
N ARG A 116 14.21 12.62 9.92
CA ARG A 116 15.50 12.84 10.59
C ARG A 116 16.65 12.02 9.97
N LEU A 117 16.40 11.30 8.89
CA LEU A 117 17.40 10.45 8.22
C LEU A 117 18.69 11.21 7.85
N PRO A 118 18.68 12.48 7.40
CA PRO A 118 19.89 13.28 7.19
C PRO A 118 20.77 13.41 8.44
N GLU A 119 20.17 13.65 9.60
CA GLU A 119 20.88 13.74 10.88
C GLU A 119 21.48 12.39 11.28
N MET A 120 20.70 11.30 11.13
CA MET A 120 21.16 9.95 11.44
C MET A 120 22.35 9.53 10.57
N VAL A 121 22.31 9.83 9.28
CA VAL A 121 23.41 9.60 8.33
C VAL A 121 24.67 10.38 8.76
N ALA A 122 24.52 11.63 9.18
CA ALA A 122 25.62 12.44 9.66
C ALA A 122 26.22 11.88 10.96
N ARG A 123 25.37 11.40 11.90
CA ARG A 123 25.80 10.74 13.15
C ARG A 123 26.52 9.43 12.87
N ALA A 124 25.95 8.54 12.06
CA ALA A 124 26.55 7.27 11.66
C ALA A 124 27.92 7.48 10.95
N THR A 125 28.03 8.54 10.16
CA THR A 125 29.27 8.89 9.47
C THR A 125 30.38 9.29 10.44
N ARG A 126 30.05 10.03 11.51
CA ARG A 126 31.01 10.49 12.52
C ARG A 126 31.36 9.41 13.56
N ALA A 127 30.35 8.66 14.00
CA ALA A 127 30.50 7.66 15.08
C ALA A 127 30.96 6.27 14.61
N GLY A 128 30.99 6.02 13.30
CA GLY A 128 31.34 4.71 12.75
C GLY A 128 30.16 3.72 12.68
N GLY A 129 28.91 4.17 12.76
CA GLY A 129 27.71 3.33 12.62
C GLY A 129 26.90 3.14 13.91
N GLY A 130 25.88 2.29 13.87
CA GLY A 130 25.09 1.88 15.04
C GLY A 130 24.06 2.91 15.54
N VAL A 131 23.49 3.76 14.70
CA VAL A 131 22.44 4.72 15.07
C VAL A 131 21.07 4.06 15.03
N ILE A 132 20.33 4.08 16.14
CA ILE A 132 18.94 3.64 16.24
C ILE A 132 18.05 4.86 16.50
N GLU A 133 16.92 4.95 15.78
CA GLU A 133 15.90 5.96 15.98
C GLU A 133 14.53 5.34 15.73
N THR A 134 13.90 4.82 16.78
CA THR A 134 12.61 4.13 16.74
C THR A 134 11.59 4.75 17.70
N ASP A 135 11.90 5.89 18.30
CA ASP A 135 10.99 6.59 19.21
C ASP A 135 9.84 7.24 18.45
N PHE A 136 8.67 7.27 19.09
CA PHE A 136 7.53 8.03 18.61
C PHE A 136 7.70 9.49 19.08
N HIS A 137 8.06 10.37 18.16
CA HIS A 137 8.19 11.79 18.45
C HIS A 137 6.83 12.49 18.42
N THR A 138 6.69 13.53 19.22
CA THR A 138 5.49 14.39 19.25
C THR A 138 5.38 15.32 18.04
N GLU A 139 6.49 15.57 17.34
CA GLU A 139 6.50 16.38 16.13
C GLU A 139 5.89 15.59 14.96
N ALA A 140 4.96 16.23 14.27
CA ALA A 140 4.33 15.63 13.10
C ALA A 140 5.37 15.51 11.96
N LYS A 141 5.80 14.29 11.64
CA LYS A 141 6.81 14.05 10.59
C LYS A 141 6.44 14.70 9.26
N PHE A 142 5.13 14.79 8.94
CA PHE A 142 4.66 15.37 7.69
C PHE A 142 4.96 16.87 7.56
N ASP A 143 5.05 17.60 8.68
CA ASP A 143 5.37 19.04 8.68
C ASP A 143 6.88 19.28 8.47
N ALA A 144 7.71 18.28 8.82
CA ALA A 144 9.16 18.34 8.67
C ALA A 144 9.68 17.79 7.32
N LEU A 145 8.80 17.25 6.47
CA LEU A 145 9.23 16.67 5.20
C LEU A 145 9.47 17.77 4.16
N PRO A 146 10.60 17.71 3.42
CA PRO A 146 10.83 18.61 2.28
C PRO A 146 9.80 18.37 1.18
N GLU A 147 9.72 19.31 0.25
CA GLU A 147 8.97 19.07 -0.98
C GLU A 147 9.58 17.90 -1.77
N ALA A 148 8.72 17.13 -2.42
CA ALA A 148 9.17 16.01 -3.26
C ALA A 148 10.02 16.52 -4.44
N VAL A 149 10.99 15.72 -4.85
CA VAL A 149 11.84 16.04 -6.00
C VAL A 149 10.99 16.04 -7.28
N PRO A 150 10.95 17.13 -8.05
CA PRO A 150 10.17 17.18 -9.29
C PRO A 150 10.61 16.11 -10.30
N GLY A 151 9.62 15.57 -11.05
CA GLY A 151 9.86 14.59 -12.11
C GLY A 151 10.09 13.15 -11.64
N SER A 152 9.95 12.87 -10.35
CA SER A 152 10.02 11.49 -9.80
C SER A 152 8.68 10.75 -9.84
N THR A 153 7.60 11.43 -10.19
CA THR A 153 6.23 10.90 -10.14
C THR A 153 5.88 10.15 -11.43
N GLY A 154 5.40 8.92 -11.29
CA GLY A 154 4.83 8.15 -12.42
C GLY A 154 3.38 8.53 -12.69
N VAL A 155 2.75 7.84 -13.67
CA VAL A 155 1.33 8.02 -14.03
C VAL A 155 0.39 7.72 -12.84
N SER A 156 0.77 6.80 -11.95
CA SER A 156 0.05 6.49 -10.71
C SER A 156 0.92 6.82 -9.51
N ALA A 157 0.36 7.56 -8.55
CA ALA A 157 1.04 8.00 -7.33
C ALA A 157 0.32 7.55 -6.07
N PHE A 158 1.08 7.34 -5.00
CA PHE A 158 0.56 7.14 -3.65
C PHE A 158 0.62 8.45 -2.86
N LEU A 159 -0.42 8.70 -2.06
CA LEU A 159 -0.51 9.88 -1.21
C LEU A 159 -0.99 9.46 0.18
N THR A 160 -0.11 9.50 1.16
CA THR A 160 -0.47 9.21 2.54
C THR A 160 -1.25 10.37 3.14
N ILE A 161 -2.47 10.07 3.61
CA ILE A 161 -3.38 11.06 4.24
C ILE A 161 -3.55 10.81 5.73
N GLN A 162 -3.27 9.58 6.17
CA GLN A 162 -3.46 9.13 7.55
C GLN A 162 -2.38 8.11 7.90
N GLU A 163 -1.89 8.13 9.13
CA GLU A 163 -0.98 7.13 9.70
C GLU A 163 -1.42 6.71 11.09
N GLY A 164 -0.93 5.53 11.51
CA GLY A 164 -1.31 4.93 12.78
C GLY A 164 -2.73 4.37 12.76
N CYS A 165 -3.15 3.74 13.86
CA CYS A 165 -4.50 3.17 13.96
C CYS A 165 -4.88 2.92 15.41
N ASP A 166 -6.03 3.43 15.84
CA ASP A 166 -6.56 3.30 17.20
C ASP A 166 -7.62 2.17 17.34
N LYS A 167 -7.70 1.26 16.36
CA LYS A 167 -8.67 0.16 16.42
C LYS A 167 -8.24 -0.98 17.35
N PHE A 168 -6.94 -1.14 17.61
CA PHE A 168 -6.39 -2.17 18.49
C PHE A 168 -6.96 -3.57 18.23
N CYS A 169 -7.07 -3.95 16.95
CA CYS A 169 -7.43 -5.33 16.60
C CYS A 169 -6.43 -6.30 17.25
N SER A 170 -6.92 -7.37 17.86
CA SER A 170 -6.11 -8.24 18.75
C SER A 170 -4.91 -8.92 18.08
N PHE A 171 -4.90 -9.03 16.77
CA PHE A 171 -3.83 -9.64 15.96
C PHE A 171 -2.87 -8.61 15.36
N CYS A 172 -3.15 -7.32 15.48
CA CYS A 172 -2.52 -6.27 14.66
C CYS A 172 -1.39 -5.55 15.40
N VAL A 173 -0.24 -5.41 14.74
CA VAL A 173 0.93 -4.69 15.27
C VAL A 173 0.97 -3.21 14.91
N VAL A 174 0.05 -2.71 14.08
CA VAL A 174 0.06 -1.33 13.58
C VAL A 174 0.14 -0.29 14.70
N PRO A 175 -0.67 -0.36 15.79
CA PRO A 175 -0.56 0.61 16.90
C PRO A 175 0.83 0.66 17.51
N TYR A 176 1.56 -0.45 17.51
CA TYR A 176 2.89 -0.58 18.12
C TYR A 176 4.03 -0.21 17.15
N THR A 177 3.78 -0.22 15.84
CA THR A 177 4.82 0.06 14.83
C THR A 177 4.62 1.38 14.11
N ARG A 178 3.40 1.89 14.05
CA ARG A 178 3.04 3.16 13.39
C ARG A 178 2.47 4.20 14.37
N GLY A 179 2.13 3.78 15.61
CA GLY A 179 1.61 4.65 16.65
C GLY A 179 0.11 4.93 16.55
N ALA A 180 -0.31 5.93 17.32
CA ALA A 180 -1.67 6.45 17.32
C ALA A 180 -2.05 7.04 15.96
N GLU A 181 -3.36 7.14 15.71
CA GLU A 181 -3.88 7.71 14.48
C GLU A 181 -3.56 9.20 14.36
N VAL A 182 -3.00 9.59 13.22
CA VAL A 182 -2.74 10.97 12.83
C VAL A 182 -3.31 11.20 11.44
N SER A 183 -4.25 12.13 11.33
CA SER A 183 -4.88 12.55 10.07
C SER A 183 -4.29 13.88 9.61
N ARG A 184 -3.76 13.91 8.37
CA ARG A 184 -3.18 15.14 7.79
C ARG A 184 -4.27 16.15 7.44
N PRO A 185 -4.02 17.48 7.55
CA PRO A 185 -4.95 18.51 7.12
C PRO A 185 -5.24 18.41 5.60
N ALA A 186 -6.50 18.67 5.20
CA ALA A 186 -6.92 18.63 3.80
C ALA A 186 -6.09 19.58 2.91
N ALA A 187 -5.70 20.77 3.43
CA ALA A 187 -4.89 21.72 2.69
C ALA A 187 -3.51 21.17 2.33
N ALA A 188 -2.84 20.46 3.26
CA ALA A 188 -1.54 19.82 3.01
C ALA A 188 -1.66 18.67 2.00
N ILE A 189 -2.73 17.86 2.12
CA ILE A 189 -3.02 16.77 1.17
C ILE A 189 -3.28 17.35 -0.23
N LEU A 190 -4.09 18.38 -0.35
CA LEU A 190 -4.39 19.04 -1.63
C LEU A 190 -3.14 19.66 -2.27
N ALA A 191 -2.27 20.29 -1.47
CA ALA A 191 -1.02 20.86 -1.97
C ALA A 191 -0.10 19.77 -2.55
N GLU A 192 0.06 18.64 -1.85
CA GLU A 192 0.84 17.50 -2.34
C GLU A 192 0.19 16.86 -3.58
N ALA A 193 -1.12 16.67 -3.59
CA ALA A 193 -1.87 16.13 -4.72
C ALA A 193 -1.72 17.01 -5.98
N ARG A 194 -1.75 18.34 -5.85
CA ARG A 194 -1.51 19.28 -6.96
C ARG A 194 -0.11 19.10 -7.56
N ARG A 195 0.91 18.95 -6.73
CA ARG A 195 2.28 18.68 -7.21
C ARG A 195 2.37 17.35 -7.96
N LEU A 196 1.81 16.28 -7.39
CA LEU A 196 1.78 14.96 -8.05
C LEU A 196 1.12 15.03 -9.44
N VAL A 197 0.01 15.75 -9.56
CA VAL A 197 -0.68 15.92 -10.85
C VAL A 197 0.14 16.81 -11.81
N ALA A 198 0.77 17.87 -11.31
CA ALA A 198 1.67 18.71 -12.10
C ALA A 198 2.88 17.93 -12.62
N ASP A 199 3.40 16.99 -11.84
CA ASP A 199 4.48 16.06 -12.21
C ASP A 199 4.04 14.91 -13.13
N GLY A 200 2.75 14.83 -13.50
CA GLY A 200 2.25 13.86 -14.48
C GLY A 200 1.39 12.74 -13.91
N ALA A 201 1.10 12.71 -12.60
CA ALA A 201 0.18 11.72 -12.06
C ALA A 201 -1.25 11.91 -12.63
N ARG A 202 -1.82 10.81 -13.09
CA ARG A 202 -3.20 10.73 -13.59
C ARG A 202 -4.10 9.91 -12.65
N GLU A 203 -3.49 9.11 -11.79
CA GLU A 203 -4.16 8.35 -10.75
C GLU A 203 -3.47 8.61 -9.41
N ILE A 204 -4.25 8.92 -8.37
CA ILE A 204 -3.77 9.02 -6.99
C ILE A 204 -4.50 7.99 -6.14
N THR A 205 -3.73 7.20 -5.37
CA THR A 205 -4.26 6.31 -4.35
C THR A 205 -3.98 6.89 -2.97
N LEU A 206 -5.04 7.23 -2.23
CA LEU A 206 -4.95 7.69 -0.85
C LEU A 206 -4.61 6.53 0.07
N LEU A 207 -3.60 6.71 0.91
CA LEU A 207 -3.07 5.69 1.82
C LEU A 207 -3.28 6.06 3.29
N GLY A 208 -3.51 5.01 4.09
CA GLY A 208 -3.54 5.05 5.54
C GLY A 208 -3.52 3.63 6.10
N GLN A 209 -3.39 3.47 7.42
CA GLN A 209 -3.60 2.19 8.09
C GLN A 209 -5.08 1.91 8.35
N ASN A 210 -5.87 2.99 8.40
CA ASN A 210 -7.33 2.98 8.46
C ASN A 210 -7.84 4.23 7.73
N VAL A 211 -7.67 4.26 6.42
CA VAL A 211 -7.81 5.46 5.59
C VAL A 211 -9.19 6.10 5.69
N ASN A 212 -10.24 5.32 5.89
CA ASN A 212 -11.61 5.82 5.99
C ASN A 212 -11.99 6.34 7.39
N ALA A 213 -11.09 6.25 8.37
CA ALA A 213 -11.20 7.00 9.62
C ALA A 213 -10.58 8.41 9.53
N TRP A 214 -10.04 8.81 8.37
CA TRP A 214 -9.46 10.14 8.21
C TRP A 214 -10.46 11.25 8.64
N HIS A 215 -10.01 12.11 9.53
CA HIS A 215 -10.78 13.20 10.14
C HIS A 215 -9.95 14.49 10.27
N GLY A 216 -9.01 14.69 9.35
CA GLY A 216 -8.17 15.89 9.33
C GLY A 216 -8.97 17.19 9.17
N ALA A 217 -8.35 18.32 9.48
CA ALA A 217 -8.97 19.63 9.29
C ALA A 217 -9.33 19.84 7.82
N GLY A 218 -10.61 20.20 7.57
CA GLY A 218 -11.13 20.60 6.27
C GLY A 218 -10.68 22.00 5.85
N ALA A 219 -11.28 22.52 4.79
CA ALA A 219 -10.97 23.87 4.29
C ALA A 219 -11.34 25.00 5.28
N ASP A 220 -12.32 24.75 6.12
CA ASP A 220 -12.79 25.65 7.19
C ASP A 220 -12.05 25.46 8.53
N GLY A 221 -11.09 24.54 8.59
CA GLY A 221 -10.35 24.18 9.80
C GLY A 221 -11.09 23.22 10.73
N ALA A 222 -12.35 22.88 10.48
CA ALA A 222 -13.09 21.90 11.27
C ALA A 222 -12.74 20.45 10.84
N PRO A 223 -12.91 19.44 11.72
CA PRO A 223 -12.78 18.05 11.34
C PRO A 223 -13.69 17.69 10.16
N SER A 224 -13.15 16.98 9.19
CA SER A 224 -13.83 16.60 7.95
C SER A 224 -13.84 15.09 7.76
N SER A 225 -14.52 14.58 6.74
CA SER A 225 -14.59 13.15 6.42
C SER A 225 -13.82 12.80 5.15
N LEU A 226 -13.48 11.52 4.97
CA LEU A 226 -12.84 11.04 3.75
C LEU A 226 -13.71 11.32 2.52
N GLY A 227 -15.04 11.18 2.62
CA GLY A 227 -15.95 11.49 1.51
C GLY A 227 -15.86 12.96 1.08
N ALA A 228 -15.79 13.90 2.04
CA ALA A 228 -15.60 15.33 1.75
C ALA A 228 -14.21 15.63 1.15
N LEU A 229 -13.16 14.98 1.65
CA LEU A 229 -11.81 15.09 1.08
C LEU A 229 -11.78 14.62 -0.38
N MET A 230 -12.45 13.52 -0.70
CA MET A 230 -12.50 13.00 -2.07
C MET A 230 -13.19 13.95 -3.04
N ARG A 231 -14.30 14.59 -2.63
CA ARG A 231 -14.96 15.64 -3.41
C ARG A 231 -13.99 16.82 -3.64
N LEU A 232 -13.37 17.31 -2.57
CA LEU A 232 -12.41 18.42 -2.64
C LEU A 232 -11.27 18.12 -3.64
N LEU A 233 -10.68 16.93 -3.58
CA LEU A 233 -9.60 16.53 -4.49
C LEU A 233 -10.09 16.42 -5.93
N ALA A 234 -11.24 15.81 -6.17
CA ALA A 234 -11.80 15.65 -7.52
C ALA A 234 -12.11 17.02 -8.14
N ASP A 235 -12.70 17.93 -7.38
CA ASP A 235 -13.09 19.26 -7.87
C ASP A 235 -11.86 20.17 -8.09
N SER A 236 -10.81 20.01 -7.28
CA SER A 236 -9.62 20.86 -7.29
C SER A 236 -8.53 20.41 -8.27
N LEU A 237 -8.64 19.21 -8.84
CA LEU A 237 -7.58 18.55 -9.64
C LEU A 237 -8.10 18.13 -11.02
N PRO A 238 -8.35 19.05 -11.95
CA PRO A 238 -8.91 18.72 -13.27
C PRO A 238 -8.04 17.78 -14.11
N GLY A 239 -6.73 17.70 -13.80
CA GLY A 239 -5.79 16.77 -14.42
C GLY A 239 -5.87 15.33 -13.88
N LEU A 240 -6.54 15.09 -12.76
CA LEU A 240 -6.66 13.78 -12.13
C LEU A 240 -7.75 12.96 -12.82
N ALA A 241 -7.36 11.83 -13.43
CA ALA A 241 -8.32 10.94 -14.08
C ALA A 241 -8.94 9.94 -13.11
N ARG A 242 -8.19 9.53 -12.05
CA ARG A 242 -8.63 8.51 -11.12
C ARG A 242 -8.19 8.79 -9.69
N LEU A 243 -9.12 8.58 -8.79
CA LEU A 243 -8.92 8.61 -7.34
C LEU A 243 -9.23 7.23 -6.77
N ARG A 244 -8.36 6.75 -5.89
CA ARG A 244 -8.51 5.49 -5.16
C ARG A 244 -8.15 5.69 -3.70
N TYR A 245 -8.56 4.76 -2.86
CA TYR A 245 -8.09 4.66 -1.48
C TYR A 245 -7.99 3.20 -1.07
N THR A 246 -7.19 2.90 -0.07
CA THR A 246 -7.00 1.52 0.38
C THR A 246 -6.73 1.43 1.87
N THR A 247 -6.97 0.24 2.44
CA THR A 247 -6.85 -0.07 3.87
C THR A 247 -7.94 0.62 4.70
N SER A 248 -9.17 0.12 4.52
CA SER A 248 -10.36 0.62 5.19
C SER A 248 -10.81 -0.31 6.33
N HIS A 249 -11.59 0.24 7.26
CA HIS A 249 -12.26 -0.55 8.29
C HIS A 249 -13.79 -0.44 8.13
N PRO A 250 -14.56 -1.55 8.22
CA PRO A 250 -16.02 -1.53 7.99
C PRO A 250 -16.78 -0.53 8.88
N ARG A 251 -16.34 -0.34 10.12
CA ARG A 251 -16.98 0.60 11.07
C ARG A 251 -16.87 2.07 10.69
N ASP A 252 -15.90 2.43 9.87
CA ASP A 252 -15.60 3.81 9.55
C ASP A 252 -16.08 4.22 8.14
N VAL A 253 -16.91 3.38 7.52
CA VAL A 253 -17.63 3.75 6.29
C VAL A 253 -18.87 4.54 6.66
N ASP A 254 -18.77 5.86 6.59
CA ASP A 254 -19.85 6.79 6.88
C ASP A 254 -20.76 7.07 5.65
N ALA A 255 -21.81 7.85 5.86
CA ALA A 255 -22.72 8.22 4.79
C ALA A 255 -22.04 9.08 3.71
N ALA A 256 -21.16 10.00 4.11
CA ALA A 256 -20.44 10.88 3.20
C ALA A 256 -19.52 10.10 2.24
N LEU A 257 -18.90 9.02 2.71
CA LEU A 257 -18.09 8.14 1.87
C LEU A 257 -18.94 7.33 0.89
N ILE A 258 -20.10 6.80 1.35
CA ILE A 258 -21.04 6.10 0.47
C ILE A 258 -21.55 7.04 -0.64
N GLU A 259 -21.91 8.27 -0.28
CA GLU A 259 -22.31 9.28 -1.24
C GLU A 259 -21.18 9.67 -2.21
N ALA A 260 -19.93 9.73 -1.73
CA ALA A 260 -18.79 10.00 -2.61
C ALA A 260 -18.63 8.91 -3.69
N HIS A 261 -18.91 7.64 -3.37
CA HIS A 261 -18.94 6.56 -4.38
C HIS A 261 -20.02 6.77 -5.44
N ARG A 262 -21.14 7.40 -5.09
CA ARG A 262 -22.20 7.76 -6.05
C ARG A 262 -21.82 8.97 -6.90
N ASP A 263 -21.30 10.04 -6.26
CA ASP A 263 -21.28 11.38 -6.82
C ASP A 263 -19.92 11.80 -7.40
N VAL A 264 -18.82 11.09 -7.07
CA VAL A 264 -17.47 11.45 -7.54
C VAL A 264 -17.04 10.53 -8.69
N PRO A 265 -17.13 10.99 -9.96
CA PRO A 265 -16.81 10.15 -11.12
C PRO A 265 -15.35 9.67 -11.15
N ALA A 266 -14.41 10.48 -10.63
CA ALA A 266 -13.01 10.13 -10.54
C ALA A 266 -12.73 9.03 -9.51
N LEU A 267 -13.63 8.80 -8.53
CA LEU A 267 -13.50 7.72 -7.55
C LEU A 267 -13.80 6.38 -8.21
N MET A 268 -12.78 5.54 -8.30
CA MET A 268 -12.88 4.27 -9.01
C MET A 268 -13.76 3.26 -8.26
N PRO A 269 -14.52 2.42 -9.00
CA PRO A 269 -15.46 1.46 -8.44
C PRO A 269 -14.73 0.21 -7.89
N PHE A 270 -13.79 0.41 -7.01
CA PHE A 270 -13.03 -0.63 -6.34
C PHE A 270 -12.80 -0.26 -4.87
N LEU A 271 -13.24 -1.11 -3.97
CA LEU A 271 -13.12 -0.89 -2.52
C LEU A 271 -12.42 -2.08 -1.86
N HIS A 272 -11.27 -1.83 -1.22
CA HIS A 272 -10.62 -2.78 -0.33
C HIS A 272 -11.12 -2.55 1.10
N LEU A 273 -11.93 -3.50 1.60
CA LEU A 273 -12.61 -3.41 2.90
C LEU A 273 -12.40 -4.72 3.69
N PRO A 274 -11.29 -4.85 4.43
CA PRO A 274 -10.96 -6.06 5.19
C PRO A 274 -11.99 -6.42 6.25
N VAL A 275 -12.67 -7.55 6.10
CA VAL A 275 -13.61 -8.09 7.10
C VAL A 275 -12.91 -8.98 8.12
N GLN A 276 -11.91 -9.74 7.71
CA GLN A 276 -11.05 -10.69 8.44
C GLN A 276 -11.70 -12.05 8.73
N SER A 277 -12.98 -12.13 9.11
CA SER A 277 -13.71 -13.36 9.37
C SER A 277 -15.22 -13.18 9.11
N GLY A 278 -15.93 -14.25 8.83
CA GLY A 278 -17.39 -14.28 8.74
C GLY A 278 -18.09 -14.71 10.04
N SER A 279 -17.33 -15.02 11.09
CA SER A 279 -17.88 -15.40 12.39
C SER A 279 -17.91 -14.23 13.36
N ASP A 280 -19.07 -13.90 13.89
CA ASP A 280 -19.23 -12.84 14.90
C ASP A 280 -18.43 -13.12 16.18
N ARG A 281 -18.26 -14.40 16.55
CA ARG A 281 -17.44 -14.79 17.67
C ARG A 281 -15.96 -14.49 17.45
N VAL A 282 -15.45 -14.81 16.26
CA VAL A 282 -14.07 -14.52 15.86
C VAL A 282 -13.87 -13.02 15.67
N LEU A 283 -14.79 -12.31 15.02
CA LEU A 283 -14.74 -10.85 14.87
C LEU A 283 -14.68 -10.13 16.23
N ARG A 284 -15.42 -10.62 17.23
CA ARG A 284 -15.36 -10.10 18.60
C ARG A 284 -14.00 -10.40 19.26
N ALA A 285 -13.48 -11.61 19.10
CA ALA A 285 -12.15 -11.98 19.60
C ALA A 285 -11.02 -11.18 18.92
N MET A 286 -11.21 -10.81 17.66
CA MET A 286 -10.32 -9.92 16.90
C MET A 286 -10.47 -8.43 17.25
N ASN A 287 -11.42 -8.05 18.12
CA ASN A 287 -11.77 -6.66 18.43
C ASN A 287 -12.17 -5.84 17.18
N ARG A 288 -12.94 -6.47 16.24
CA ARG A 288 -13.37 -5.78 15.01
C ARG A 288 -14.54 -4.83 15.22
N GLY A 289 -15.36 -5.06 16.26
CA GLY A 289 -16.46 -4.18 16.66
C GLY A 289 -17.60 -4.06 15.63
N HIS A 290 -17.74 -5.02 14.73
CA HIS A 290 -18.87 -5.21 13.82
C HIS A 290 -19.20 -6.70 13.70
N THR A 291 -20.41 -7.02 13.25
CA THR A 291 -20.84 -8.37 12.92
C THR A 291 -20.72 -8.67 11.42
N ALA A 292 -20.84 -9.95 11.06
CA ALA A 292 -20.92 -10.36 9.66
C ALA A 292 -22.12 -9.75 8.94
N ASP A 293 -23.26 -9.61 9.66
CA ASP A 293 -24.46 -8.99 9.11
C ASP A 293 -24.35 -7.48 8.96
N ASP A 294 -23.63 -6.79 9.86
CA ASP A 294 -23.28 -5.37 9.66
C ASP A 294 -22.48 -5.19 8.38
N TYR A 295 -21.54 -6.09 8.12
CA TYR A 295 -20.74 -6.07 6.91
C TYR A 295 -21.59 -6.28 5.65
N ARG A 296 -22.50 -7.29 5.65
CA ARG A 296 -23.43 -7.53 4.51
C ARG A 296 -24.29 -6.30 4.24
N ARG A 297 -24.94 -5.75 5.26
CA ARG A 297 -25.76 -4.53 5.12
C ARG A 297 -24.97 -3.34 4.57
N LEU A 298 -23.72 -3.19 4.99
CA LEU A 298 -22.85 -2.14 4.46
C LEU A 298 -22.57 -2.34 2.96
N ILE A 299 -22.26 -3.58 2.55
CA ILE A 299 -22.03 -3.90 1.14
C ILE A 299 -23.29 -3.66 0.31
N ASP A 300 -24.46 -4.02 0.80
CA ASP A 300 -25.74 -3.76 0.11
C ASP A 300 -25.98 -2.27 -0.11
N ARG A 301 -25.71 -1.44 0.90
CA ARG A 301 -25.81 0.03 0.79
C ARG A 301 -24.82 0.59 -0.24
N LEU A 302 -23.58 0.10 -0.26
CA LEU A 302 -22.56 0.53 -1.22
C LEU A 302 -22.94 0.12 -2.65
N ARG A 303 -23.39 -1.12 -2.86
CA ARG A 303 -23.86 -1.61 -4.17
C ARG A 303 -25.13 -0.93 -4.66
N ALA A 304 -26.02 -0.50 -3.76
CA ALA A 304 -27.21 0.27 -4.13
C ALA A 304 -26.87 1.62 -4.77
N VAL A 305 -25.79 2.28 -4.34
CA VAL A 305 -25.34 3.57 -4.91
C VAL A 305 -24.30 3.41 -6.02
N ARG A 306 -23.56 2.30 -6.03
CA ARG A 306 -22.53 1.98 -7.02
C ARG A 306 -22.62 0.51 -7.43
N PRO A 307 -23.53 0.14 -8.34
CA PRO A 307 -23.79 -1.27 -8.71
C PRO A 307 -22.58 -2.00 -9.31
N ASP A 308 -21.65 -1.27 -9.94
CA ASP A 308 -20.42 -1.78 -10.54
C ASP A 308 -19.24 -1.87 -9.52
N LEU A 309 -19.51 -1.68 -8.22
CA LEU A 309 -18.46 -1.70 -7.19
C LEU A 309 -17.86 -3.10 -7.04
N ALA A 310 -16.58 -3.23 -7.36
CA ALA A 310 -15.79 -4.42 -7.10
C ALA A 310 -15.22 -4.36 -5.68
N LEU A 311 -15.35 -5.46 -4.96
CA LEU A 311 -14.90 -5.56 -3.57
C LEU A 311 -13.65 -6.39 -3.45
N SER A 312 -12.78 -5.94 -2.56
CA SER A 312 -11.61 -6.68 -2.10
C SER A 312 -11.59 -6.74 -0.57
N SER A 313 -11.06 -7.83 -0.01
CA SER A 313 -10.99 -8.02 1.42
C SER A 313 -9.76 -8.82 1.83
N ASP A 314 -9.44 -8.77 3.13
CA ASP A 314 -8.48 -9.65 3.78
C ASP A 314 -9.20 -10.63 4.69
N PHE A 315 -8.67 -11.84 4.79
CA PHE A 315 -9.15 -12.91 5.66
C PHE A 315 -8.02 -13.54 6.45
N ILE A 316 -8.25 -13.81 7.72
CA ILE A 316 -7.33 -14.54 8.59
C ILE A 316 -8.03 -15.82 9.04
N VAL A 317 -7.43 -16.97 8.74
CA VAL A 317 -7.89 -18.30 9.22
C VAL A 317 -7.01 -18.79 10.37
N GLY A 318 -7.61 -19.57 11.27
CA GLY A 318 -6.90 -20.13 12.42
C GLY A 318 -6.56 -19.10 13.49
N HIS A 319 -7.36 -18.03 13.63
CA HIS A 319 -7.28 -17.14 14.79
C HIS A 319 -7.49 -17.97 16.07
N PRO A 320 -6.79 -17.67 17.19
CA PRO A 320 -6.94 -18.42 18.43
C PRO A 320 -8.39 -18.67 18.82
N GLY A 321 -8.73 -19.93 19.04
CA GLY A 321 -10.08 -20.39 19.36
C GLY A 321 -11.06 -20.46 18.19
N GLU A 322 -10.68 -20.20 16.94
CA GLU A 322 -11.55 -20.40 15.77
C GLU A 322 -11.94 -21.88 15.65
N THR A 323 -13.23 -22.16 15.57
CA THR A 323 -13.78 -23.50 15.39
C THR A 323 -14.10 -23.77 13.91
N GLU A 324 -14.40 -25.03 13.58
CA GLU A 324 -14.86 -25.40 12.24
C GLU A 324 -16.18 -24.69 11.86
N ALA A 325 -17.09 -24.47 12.82
CA ALA A 325 -18.32 -23.71 12.57
C ALA A 325 -18.03 -22.24 12.23
N ASP A 326 -17.03 -21.62 12.87
CA ASP A 326 -16.59 -20.26 12.56
C ASP A 326 -15.98 -20.16 11.18
N PHE A 327 -15.15 -21.14 10.82
CA PHE A 327 -14.55 -21.19 9.48
C PHE A 327 -15.63 -21.35 8.39
N ARG A 328 -16.64 -22.22 8.62
CA ARG A 328 -17.78 -22.33 7.69
C ARG A 328 -18.56 -21.03 7.56
N ALA A 329 -18.76 -20.29 8.65
CA ALA A 329 -19.39 -18.97 8.59
C ALA A 329 -18.57 -17.98 7.75
N THR A 330 -17.23 -18.07 7.79
CA THR A 330 -16.34 -17.28 6.91
C THR A 330 -16.52 -17.66 5.44
N LEU A 331 -16.56 -18.95 5.11
CA LEU A 331 -16.82 -19.40 3.74
C LEU A 331 -18.21 -18.95 3.23
N ALA A 332 -19.24 -19.02 4.08
CA ALA A 332 -20.58 -18.53 3.74
C ALA A 332 -20.58 -17.04 3.43
N LEU A 333 -19.93 -16.20 4.27
CA LEU A 333 -19.79 -14.77 4.01
C LEU A 333 -19.09 -14.51 2.67
N VAL A 334 -18.02 -15.24 2.36
CA VAL A 334 -17.28 -15.11 1.09
C VAL A 334 -18.20 -15.43 -0.10
N GLN A 335 -19.02 -16.48 0.01
CA GLN A 335 -19.97 -16.85 -1.05
C GLN A 335 -21.07 -15.81 -1.23
N ASP A 336 -21.64 -15.30 -0.13
CA ASP A 336 -22.73 -14.31 -0.16
C ASP A 336 -22.26 -12.97 -0.78
N VAL A 337 -21.07 -12.51 -0.41
CA VAL A 337 -20.57 -11.20 -0.83
C VAL A 337 -20.01 -11.24 -2.26
N GLY A 338 -19.26 -12.26 -2.64
CA GLY A 338 -18.60 -12.35 -3.95
C GLY A 338 -17.51 -11.28 -4.11
N PHE A 339 -16.25 -11.65 -3.92
CA PHE A 339 -15.12 -10.74 -3.99
C PHE A 339 -14.44 -10.79 -5.37
N ALA A 340 -14.17 -9.61 -5.93
CA ALA A 340 -13.39 -9.48 -7.17
C ALA A 340 -11.91 -9.83 -6.95
N GLN A 341 -11.41 -9.58 -5.74
CA GLN A 341 -10.06 -9.93 -5.30
C GLN A 341 -10.08 -10.12 -3.77
N ALA A 342 -9.31 -11.03 -3.23
CA ALA A 342 -9.13 -11.11 -1.79
C ALA A 342 -7.77 -11.69 -1.44
N TYR A 343 -7.30 -11.35 -0.25
CA TYR A 343 -6.07 -11.89 0.33
C TYR A 343 -6.43 -12.72 1.56
N SER A 344 -5.79 -13.86 1.69
CA SER A 344 -6.04 -14.77 2.81
C SER A 344 -4.74 -15.22 3.44
N PHE A 345 -4.73 -15.26 4.75
CA PHE A 345 -3.54 -15.51 5.56
C PHE A 345 -3.85 -16.51 6.67
N LYS A 346 -2.88 -17.34 7.01
CA LYS A 346 -2.90 -18.03 8.30
C LYS A 346 -2.67 -17.01 9.41
N TYR A 347 -3.34 -17.17 10.52
CA TYR A 347 -2.98 -16.42 11.71
C TYR A 347 -1.54 -16.73 12.10
N SER A 348 -0.73 -15.70 12.21
CA SER A 348 0.67 -15.76 12.64
C SER A 348 0.83 -14.88 13.89
N PRO A 349 1.27 -15.44 15.04
CA PRO A 349 1.45 -14.68 16.26
C PRO A 349 2.44 -13.52 16.05
N ARG A 350 2.07 -12.33 16.51
CA ARG A 350 2.95 -11.16 16.51
C ARG A 350 3.29 -10.78 17.94
N PRO A 351 4.58 -10.70 18.30
CA PRO A 351 4.99 -10.32 19.65
C PRO A 351 4.31 -9.04 20.11
N GLY A 352 3.83 -9.01 21.36
CA GLY A 352 3.15 -7.85 21.96
C GLY A 352 1.66 -7.71 21.60
N THR A 353 1.12 -8.51 20.68
CA THR A 353 -0.31 -8.46 20.38
C THR A 353 -1.12 -9.38 21.31
N PRO A 354 -2.36 -9.00 21.71
CA PRO A 354 -3.21 -9.82 22.59
C PRO A 354 -3.45 -11.25 22.06
N ALA A 355 -3.64 -11.41 20.75
CA ALA A 355 -3.88 -12.72 20.16
C ALA A 355 -2.65 -13.65 20.21
N ALA A 356 -1.43 -13.12 20.32
CA ALA A 356 -0.21 -13.94 20.41
C ALA A 356 -0.14 -14.74 21.71
N SER A 357 -0.69 -14.21 22.81
CA SER A 357 -0.75 -14.84 24.12
C SER A 357 -2.11 -15.51 24.41
N ALA A 358 -3.05 -15.46 23.46
CA ALA A 358 -4.37 -16.06 23.64
C ALA A 358 -4.29 -17.60 23.72
N PRO A 359 -5.10 -18.25 24.55
CA PRO A 359 -5.22 -19.71 24.61
C PRO A 359 -5.81 -20.27 23.31
N HIS A 360 -5.74 -21.57 23.14
CA HIS A 360 -6.33 -22.31 22.02
C HIS A 360 -5.80 -21.88 20.63
N GLN A 361 -4.47 -21.77 20.53
CA GLN A 361 -3.80 -21.59 19.25
C GLN A 361 -4.13 -22.76 18.31
N ALA A 362 -4.57 -22.48 17.08
CA ALA A 362 -4.86 -23.50 16.09
C ALA A 362 -3.58 -24.21 15.61
N ALA A 363 -3.67 -25.52 15.38
CA ALA A 363 -2.57 -26.31 14.83
C ALA A 363 -2.23 -25.84 13.38
N GLU A 364 -0.97 -25.91 12.99
CA GLU A 364 -0.54 -25.47 11.64
C GLU A 364 -1.26 -26.26 10.53
N ALA A 365 -1.41 -27.57 10.68
CA ALA A 365 -2.13 -28.39 9.70
C ALA A 365 -3.59 -27.95 9.52
N GLU A 366 -4.27 -27.52 10.59
CA GLU A 366 -5.63 -26.99 10.54
C GLU A 366 -5.68 -25.64 9.83
N LYS A 367 -4.73 -24.73 10.13
CA LYS A 367 -4.59 -23.45 9.44
C LYS A 367 -4.34 -23.65 7.95
N ASP A 368 -3.47 -24.60 7.57
CA ASP A 368 -3.17 -24.93 6.18
C ASP A 368 -4.40 -25.45 5.43
N ALA A 369 -5.14 -26.38 6.04
CA ALA A 369 -6.36 -26.93 5.44
C ALA A 369 -7.42 -25.83 5.23
N ARG A 370 -7.65 -24.97 6.22
CA ARG A 370 -8.58 -23.84 6.11
C ARG A 370 -8.13 -22.82 5.08
N LEU A 371 -6.84 -22.50 5.05
CA LEU A 371 -6.31 -21.55 4.06
C LEU A 371 -6.51 -22.07 2.63
N HIS A 372 -6.18 -23.32 2.37
CA HIS A 372 -6.36 -23.93 1.04
C HIS A 372 -7.84 -23.95 0.61
N ALA A 373 -8.75 -24.32 1.53
CA ALA A 373 -10.18 -24.32 1.23
C ALA A 373 -10.71 -22.91 0.92
N LEU A 374 -10.30 -21.90 1.71
CA LEU A 374 -10.67 -20.50 1.48
C LEU A 374 -10.11 -19.97 0.17
N GLN A 375 -8.83 -20.24 -0.13
CA GLN A 375 -8.18 -19.82 -1.36
C GLN A 375 -8.84 -20.41 -2.61
N ALA A 376 -9.31 -21.64 -2.55
CA ALA A 376 -10.04 -22.25 -3.66
C ALA A 376 -11.31 -21.47 -4.02
N VAL A 377 -12.11 -21.07 -3.01
CA VAL A 377 -13.32 -20.27 -3.22
C VAL A 377 -12.98 -18.87 -3.75
N LEU A 378 -12.02 -18.16 -3.13
CA LEU A 378 -11.62 -16.83 -3.51
C LEU A 378 -11.02 -16.78 -4.93
N SER A 379 -10.20 -17.76 -5.28
CA SER A 379 -9.61 -17.87 -6.63
C SER A 379 -10.69 -18.11 -7.68
N GLY A 380 -11.70 -18.92 -7.37
CA GLY A 380 -12.88 -19.12 -8.23
C GLY A 380 -13.65 -17.83 -8.48
N GLN A 381 -13.88 -17.04 -7.44
CA GLN A 381 -14.57 -15.74 -7.53
C GLN A 381 -13.76 -14.73 -8.37
N GLN A 382 -12.46 -14.64 -8.14
CA GLN A 382 -11.57 -13.77 -8.92
C GLN A 382 -11.54 -14.16 -10.40
N ALA A 383 -11.46 -15.46 -10.70
CA ALA A 383 -11.51 -15.96 -12.07
C ALA A 383 -12.84 -15.62 -12.74
N ALA A 384 -13.96 -15.80 -12.05
CA ALA A 384 -15.29 -15.46 -12.54
C ALA A 384 -15.43 -13.95 -12.80
N PHE A 385 -14.93 -13.10 -11.88
CA PHE A 385 -14.92 -11.66 -12.07
C PHE A 385 -14.09 -11.23 -13.29
N ASN A 386 -12.91 -11.81 -13.46
CA ASN A 386 -12.06 -11.54 -14.63
C ASN A 386 -12.74 -12.02 -15.93
N ALA A 387 -13.33 -13.22 -15.93
CA ALA A 387 -14.04 -13.75 -17.07
C ALA A 387 -15.24 -12.89 -17.48
N ALA A 388 -16.01 -12.37 -16.51
CA ALA A 388 -17.13 -11.47 -16.76
C ALA A 388 -16.71 -10.13 -17.40
N THR A 389 -15.42 -9.76 -17.32
CA THR A 389 -14.91 -8.55 -18.00
C THR A 389 -14.62 -8.79 -19.48
N ALA A 390 -14.46 -10.06 -19.92
CA ALA A 390 -14.22 -10.39 -21.33
C ALA A 390 -15.42 -9.95 -22.22
N GLY A 391 -15.12 -9.37 -23.37
CA GLY A 391 -16.11 -8.82 -24.29
C GLY A 391 -16.51 -7.37 -24.00
N LEU A 392 -16.30 -6.87 -22.78
CA LEU A 392 -16.61 -5.48 -22.42
C LEU A 392 -15.58 -4.51 -22.99
N VAL A 393 -16.02 -3.29 -23.24
CA VAL A 393 -15.14 -2.14 -23.49
C VAL A 393 -14.98 -1.38 -22.19
N VAL A 394 -13.75 -1.30 -21.68
CA VAL A 394 -13.44 -0.65 -20.40
C VAL A 394 -12.45 0.49 -20.59
N PRO A 395 -12.60 1.61 -19.86
CA PRO A 395 -11.62 2.69 -19.89
C PRO A 395 -10.36 2.27 -19.14
N VAL A 396 -9.26 2.04 -19.86
CA VAL A 396 -7.95 1.62 -19.29
C VAL A 396 -7.03 2.82 -19.19
N LEU A 397 -6.49 3.09 -18.00
CA LEU A 397 -5.39 4.03 -17.82
C LEU A 397 -4.07 3.28 -18.06
N PHE A 398 -3.36 3.64 -19.12
CA PHE A 398 -2.04 3.08 -19.39
C PHE A 398 -0.99 3.76 -18.52
N THR A 399 -0.20 2.95 -17.80
CA THR A 399 0.77 3.43 -16.80
C THR A 399 2.22 3.22 -17.21
N GLY A 400 2.45 2.44 -18.27
CA GLY A 400 3.81 2.18 -18.73
C GLY A 400 3.88 1.15 -19.87
N PRO A 401 5.10 0.80 -20.31
CA PRO A 401 5.29 -0.26 -21.29
C PRO A 401 4.96 -1.63 -20.67
N GLY A 402 4.46 -2.54 -21.50
CA GLY A 402 4.27 -3.94 -21.15
C GLY A 402 5.58 -4.75 -21.31
N ARG A 403 5.46 -6.07 -21.13
CA ARG A 403 6.63 -6.97 -21.22
C ARG A 403 7.07 -7.28 -22.66
N ARG A 404 6.18 -7.10 -23.64
CA ARG A 404 6.45 -7.40 -25.06
C ARG A 404 6.67 -6.09 -25.81
N PRO A 405 7.49 -6.09 -26.88
CA PRO A 405 7.63 -4.91 -27.74
C PRO A 405 6.28 -4.39 -28.25
N GLY A 406 6.07 -3.07 -28.19
CA GLY A 406 4.82 -2.43 -28.61
C GLY A 406 3.61 -2.70 -27.68
N GLN A 407 3.81 -3.40 -26.57
CA GLN A 407 2.75 -3.64 -25.59
C GLN A 407 2.76 -2.54 -24.54
N LEU A 408 1.56 -2.07 -24.18
CA LEU A 408 1.31 -1.19 -23.04
C LEU A 408 0.72 -1.97 -21.88
N ALA A 409 1.04 -1.54 -20.68
CA ALA A 409 0.46 -2.00 -19.43
C ALA A 409 -0.37 -0.89 -18.79
N GLY A 410 -1.58 -1.22 -18.36
CA GLY A 410 -2.49 -0.29 -17.72
C GLY A 410 -3.39 -0.99 -16.70
N ARG A 411 -4.38 -0.25 -16.20
CA ARG A 411 -5.34 -0.78 -15.24
C ARG A 411 -6.76 -0.41 -15.64
N SER A 412 -7.68 -1.39 -15.41
CA SER A 412 -9.12 -1.16 -15.50
C SER A 412 -9.61 -0.26 -14.35
N PRO A 413 -10.86 0.24 -14.38
CA PRO A 413 -11.46 0.94 -13.24
C PRO A 413 -11.42 0.13 -11.94
N TRP A 414 -11.53 -1.19 -12.03
CA TRP A 414 -11.49 -2.13 -10.89
C TRP A 414 -10.07 -2.55 -10.48
N GLY A 415 -9.04 -1.92 -11.06
CA GLY A 415 -7.65 -2.19 -10.70
C GLY A 415 -7.03 -3.42 -11.36
N GLN A 416 -7.77 -4.16 -12.21
CA GLN A 416 -7.23 -5.30 -12.94
C GLN A 416 -6.11 -4.85 -13.89
N PRO A 417 -4.94 -5.52 -13.92
CA PRO A 417 -3.92 -5.27 -14.93
C PRO A 417 -4.45 -5.57 -16.34
N VAL A 418 -4.26 -4.65 -17.27
CA VAL A 418 -4.67 -4.78 -18.68
C VAL A 418 -3.46 -4.58 -19.57
N HIS A 419 -3.28 -5.47 -20.52
CA HIS A 419 -2.24 -5.39 -21.54
C HIS A 419 -2.87 -5.24 -22.92
N ALA A 420 -2.39 -4.27 -23.71
CA ALA A 420 -2.83 -4.06 -25.08
C ALA A 420 -1.65 -3.61 -25.96
N ILE A 421 -1.72 -3.89 -27.28
CA ILE A 421 -0.74 -3.35 -28.24
C ILE A 421 -1.11 -1.89 -28.54
N GLY A 422 -0.14 -0.98 -28.53
CA GLY A 422 -0.37 0.43 -28.81
C GLY A 422 0.87 1.31 -28.75
N ASP A 423 0.69 2.58 -29.10
CA ASP A 423 1.73 3.59 -29.10
C ASP A 423 2.08 4.02 -27.66
N ALA A 424 3.36 4.17 -27.35
CA ALA A 424 3.86 4.66 -26.07
C ALA A 424 3.33 6.08 -25.72
N ALA A 425 2.95 6.88 -26.68
CA ALA A 425 2.32 8.20 -26.49
C ALA A 425 0.98 8.12 -25.72
N LEU A 426 0.37 6.94 -25.64
CA LEU A 426 -0.84 6.72 -24.86
C LEU A 426 -0.61 6.48 -23.36
N ILE A 427 0.63 6.37 -22.93
CA ILE A 427 0.97 6.30 -21.50
C ILE A 427 0.51 7.60 -20.82
N GLY A 428 -0.21 7.48 -19.70
CA GLY A 428 -0.87 8.60 -19.02
C GLY A 428 -2.27 8.93 -19.54
N SER A 429 -2.74 8.24 -20.58
CA SER A 429 -4.09 8.43 -21.13
C SER A 429 -5.05 7.33 -20.68
N VAL A 430 -6.34 7.70 -20.55
CA VAL A 430 -7.43 6.74 -20.38
C VAL A 430 -8.00 6.42 -21.75
N VAL A 431 -7.89 5.17 -22.16
CA VAL A 431 -8.28 4.72 -23.51
C VAL A 431 -9.33 3.62 -23.40
N PRO A 432 -10.40 3.63 -24.21
CA PRO A 432 -11.35 2.53 -24.29
C PRO A 432 -10.69 1.29 -24.89
N VAL A 433 -10.72 0.17 -24.17
CA VAL A 433 -10.10 -1.11 -24.54
C VAL A 433 -11.17 -2.19 -24.49
N LYS A 434 -11.39 -2.90 -25.59
CA LYS A 434 -12.20 -4.11 -25.60
C LYS A 434 -11.37 -5.26 -25.05
N ILE A 435 -11.84 -5.84 -23.94
CA ILE A 435 -11.18 -7.00 -23.34
C ILE A 435 -11.49 -8.23 -24.20
N VAL A 436 -10.44 -8.90 -24.68
CA VAL A 436 -10.56 -10.06 -25.56
C VAL A 436 -10.26 -11.37 -24.84
N GLU A 437 -9.45 -11.32 -23.78
CA GLU A 437 -9.06 -12.50 -23.03
C GLU A 437 -8.83 -12.15 -21.54
N SER A 438 -9.24 -13.05 -20.66
CA SER A 438 -8.98 -12.98 -19.23
C SER A 438 -7.99 -14.07 -18.80
N HIS A 439 -7.03 -13.68 -17.94
CA HIS A 439 -6.06 -14.58 -17.33
C HIS A 439 -6.25 -14.56 -15.80
N THR A 440 -5.54 -15.41 -15.08
CA THR A 440 -5.64 -15.49 -13.61
C THR A 440 -5.46 -14.11 -12.95
N ASN A 441 -4.46 -13.32 -13.38
CA ASN A 441 -4.09 -12.06 -12.73
C ASN A 441 -4.05 -10.85 -13.68
N SER A 442 -4.54 -10.98 -14.91
CA SER A 442 -4.52 -9.90 -15.89
C SER A 442 -5.54 -10.10 -17.01
N LEU A 443 -5.74 -9.07 -17.79
CA LEU A 443 -6.61 -9.03 -18.96
C LEU A 443 -5.78 -8.67 -20.19
N THR A 444 -6.14 -9.21 -21.34
CA THR A 444 -5.62 -8.78 -22.65
C THR A 444 -6.75 -8.09 -23.41
N GLY A 445 -6.44 -6.96 -24.06
CA GLY A 445 -7.44 -6.21 -24.81
C GLY A 445 -6.91 -5.61 -26.09
N CYS A 446 -7.84 -5.17 -26.93
CA CYS A 446 -7.59 -4.40 -28.14
C CYS A 446 -8.16 -3.00 -27.98
N MET A 447 -7.42 -1.96 -28.38
CA MET A 447 -7.93 -0.59 -28.36
C MET A 447 -9.05 -0.42 -29.36
N THR A 448 -10.16 0.16 -28.92
CA THR A 448 -11.23 0.61 -29.79
C THR A 448 -11.00 2.09 -30.11
N LEU A 449 -10.00 2.37 -30.94
CA LEU A 449 -9.87 3.71 -31.51
C LEU A 449 -10.97 3.85 -32.58
N GLU A 450 -11.87 4.82 -32.43
CA GLU A 450 -12.67 5.25 -33.58
C GLU A 450 -11.68 5.63 -34.70
N PRO A 451 -11.91 5.17 -35.94
CA PRO A 451 -11.11 5.63 -37.05
C PRO A 451 -11.29 7.14 -37.11
N LYS A 452 -10.24 7.91 -36.82
CA LYS A 452 -10.19 9.29 -37.27
C LYS A 452 -10.55 9.24 -38.75
N GLU A 453 -11.66 9.89 -39.12
CA GLU A 453 -12.03 10.08 -40.50
C GLU A 453 -10.76 10.43 -41.27
N ARG A 454 -10.39 9.57 -42.20
CA ARG A 454 -9.42 9.93 -43.22
C ARG A 454 -10.06 11.07 -43.96
N ALA A 455 -9.63 12.30 -43.68
CA ALA A 455 -9.90 13.41 -44.58
C ALA A 455 -9.37 12.98 -45.95
N CYS A 456 -10.26 12.61 -46.83
CA CYS A 456 -9.98 12.50 -48.25
C CYS A 456 -9.66 13.91 -48.73
N ALA A 457 -8.39 14.13 -49.07
CA ALA A 457 -7.99 15.16 -50.03
C ALA A 457 -7.71 14.45 -51.34
#